data_1d8a9f160d00c813e976b2b8b1e090d1
#
_entry.id   1d8a9f160d00c813e976b2b8b1e090d1
#
_cell.length_a   1.000
_cell.length_b   1.000
_cell.length_c   1.000
_cell.angle_alpha   90.00
_cell.angle_beta   90.00
_cell.angle_gamma   90.00
#
_symmetry.space_group_name_H-M   'P 1'
#
loop_
_entity.id
_entity.type
_entity.pdbx_description
1 polymer ?
#
loop_
_entity_poly.entity_id
_entity_poly.type
_entity_poly.pdbx_seq_one_letter_code
_entity_poly.pdbx_strand_id
1 'polypeptide(L)'
;EVRFDTSLQTPLMLAFFATIGLSADFASLKKGGRVVGVFLLAVIGLLVVQNAMGIGLATALGLDPLMGLLTGSITLAGGHGTGAAWGATFSEKYGLASASELAMASATFGLVLGGLIGGPVARLLIKRVQAPCLEQDKPRLPKGFEQPNKERSITPFSFIETLALIAVSLMAGSLLNGQLQGTAFELPTFVCVLFMGVVLRNGLSALGLYQVFEREVSVLGNVSLSLFLAIALMSLKLWDLAALALPIFIRSEERRVG
;
A
#
# COMPACT_ATOMS: atom_id res chain seq x y z
N GLU A 1 -6.51 8.09 -31.04
CA GLU A 1 -6.21 7.36 -29.80
C GLU A 1 -4.92 7.91 -29.21
N VAL A 2 -4.99 8.49 -28.03
CA VAL A 2 -3.79 8.92 -27.30
C VAL A 2 -3.28 7.70 -26.54
N ARG A 3 -2.10 7.21 -26.88
CA ARG A 3 -1.43 6.13 -26.15
C ARG A 3 -0.43 6.74 -25.17
N PHE A 4 -0.62 6.48 -23.90
CA PHE A 4 0.34 6.87 -22.86
C PHE A 4 1.47 5.84 -22.78
N ASP A 5 2.70 6.32 -22.66
CA ASP A 5 3.85 5.46 -22.36
C ASP A 5 3.80 5.05 -20.87
N THR A 6 3.63 3.77 -20.63
CA THR A 6 3.55 3.19 -19.28
C THR A 6 4.85 2.48 -18.88
N SER A 7 5.92 2.62 -19.62
CA SER A 7 7.20 1.92 -19.40
C SER A 7 7.78 2.18 -18.00
N LEU A 8 7.58 3.37 -17.45
CA LEU A 8 8.05 3.74 -16.12
C LEU A 8 7.12 3.29 -14.98
N GLN A 9 5.91 2.81 -15.27
CA GLN A 9 4.92 2.43 -14.26
C GLN A 9 5.46 1.33 -13.33
N THR A 10 5.94 0.22 -13.88
CA THR A 10 6.48 -0.89 -13.09
C THR A 10 7.75 -0.52 -12.31
N PRO A 11 8.77 0.11 -12.91
CA PRO A 11 9.95 0.56 -12.14
C PRO A 11 9.61 1.49 -10.97
N LEU A 12 8.72 2.45 -11.16
CA LEU A 12 8.31 3.38 -10.10
C LEU A 12 7.54 2.68 -8.98
N MET A 13 6.66 1.74 -9.34
CA MET A 13 5.96 0.89 -8.37
C MET A 13 6.95 0.08 -7.53
N LEU A 14 7.90 -0.58 -8.18
CA LEU A 14 8.92 -1.38 -7.49
C LEU A 14 9.81 -0.50 -6.60
N ALA A 15 10.21 0.69 -7.07
CA ALA A 15 10.97 1.66 -6.27
C ALA A 15 10.18 2.10 -5.02
N PHE A 16 8.89 2.36 -5.14
CA PHE A 16 8.02 2.63 -4.00
C PHE A 16 8.02 1.48 -2.99
N PHE A 17 7.85 0.23 -3.43
CA PHE A 17 7.88 -0.93 -2.51
C PHE A 17 9.27 -1.16 -1.90
N ALA A 18 10.35 -0.87 -2.62
CA ALA A 18 11.70 -0.87 -2.07
C ALA A 18 11.84 0.11 -0.91
N THR A 19 11.30 1.33 -1.05
CA THR A 19 11.35 2.34 0.03
C THR A 19 10.53 1.94 1.25
N ILE A 20 9.40 1.25 1.08
CA ILE A 20 8.64 0.67 2.20
C ILE A 20 9.53 -0.34 2.95
N GLY A 21 10.20 -1.24 2.24
CA GLY A 21 11.12 -2.21 2.83
C GLY A 21 12.29 -1.54 3.56
N LEU A 22 12.91 -0.53 2.96
CA LEU A 22 14.01 0.24 3.54
C LEU A 22 13.59 1.07 4.76
N SER A 23 12.31 1.38 4.93
CA SER A 23 11.77 2.06 6.11
C SER A 23 11.50 1.12 7.28
N ALA A 24 11.47 -0.19 7.06
CA ALA A 24 11.13 -1.19 8.08
C ALA A 24 12.32 -1.50 8.99
N ASP A 25 12.35 -0.90 10.17
CA ASP A 25 13.39 -1.09 11.19
C ASP A 25 12.94 -2.01 12.32
N PHE A 26 13.57 -3.18 12.45
CA PHE A 26 13.29 -4.15 13.51
C PHE A 26 13.65 -3.64 14.91
N ALA A 27 14.64 -2.75 15.03
CA ALA A 27 15.01 -2.18 16.31
C ALA A 27 13.89 -1.31 16.87
N SER A 28 13.26 -0.51 16.01
CA SER A 28 12.09 0.30 16.36
C SER A 28 10.86 -0.57 16.69
N LEU A 29 10.63 -1.65 15.94
CA LEU A 29 9.57 -2.63 16.21
C LEU A 29 9.76 -3.29 17.59
N LYS A 30 10.99 -3.69 17.93
CA LYS A 30 11.32 -4.28 19.22
C LYS A 30 11.11 -3.33 20.39
N LYS A 31 11.39 -2.03 20.21
CA LYS A 31 11.12 -0.98 21.23
C LYS A 31 9.64 -0.83 21.52
N GLY A 32 8.76 -1.05 20.53
CA GLY A 32 7.30 -1.01 20.71
C GLY A 32 6.72 -2.15 21.55
N GLY A 33 7.45 -3.26 21.70
CA GLY A 33 7.18 -4.36 22.60
C GLY A 33 5.74 -4.91 22.49
N ARG A 34 5.11 -5.18 23.67
CA ARG A 34 3.79 -5.79 23.76
C ARG A 34 2.69 -4.96 23.06
N VAL A 35 2.79 -3.62 23.10
CA VAL A 35 1.77 -2.74 22.53
C VAL A 35 1.70 -2.93 21.02
N VAL A 36 2.85 -2.93 20.35
CA VAL A 36 2.93 -3.16 18.91
C VAL A 36 2.48 -4.59 18.54
N GLY A 37 2.83 -5.58 19.37
CA GLY A 37 2.39 -6.97 19.16
C GLY A 37 0.87 -7.11 19.22
N VAL A 38 0.21 -6.53 20.22
CA VAL A 38 -1.26 -6.54 20.35
C VAL A 38 -1.91 -5.79 19.17
N PHE A 39 -1.36 -4.63 18.80
CA PHE A 39 -1.86 -3.87 17.66
C PHE A 39 -1.73 -4.66 16.34
N LEU A 40 -0.60 -5.34 16.14
CA LEU A 40 -0.38 -6.19 14.96
C LEU A 40 -1.42 -7.32 14.88
N LEU A 41 -1.69 -8.01 16.00
CA LEU A 41 -2.73 -9.05 16.04
C LEU A 41 -4.12 -8.50 15.74
N ALA A 42 -4.45 -7.31 16.24
CA ALA A 42 -5.72 -6.65 15.94
C ALA A 42 -5.83 -6.30 14.44
N VAL A 43 -4.76 -5.80 13.82
CA VAL A 43 -4.72 -5.50 12.39
C VAL A 43 -4.84 -6.78 11.56
N ILE A 44 -4.14 -7.84 11.91
CA ILE A 44 -4.27 -9.14 11.21
C ILE A 44 -5.71 -9.65 11.29
N GLY A 45 -6.32 -9.61 12.47
CA GLY A 45 -7.72 -9.97 12.65
C GLY A 45 -8.67 -9.13 11.78
N LEU A 46 -8.45 -7.82 11.72
CA LEU A 46 -9.20 -6.92 10.85
C LEU A 46 -9.06 -7.31 9.37
N LEU A 47 -7.84 -7.57 8.89
CA LEU A 47 -7.58 -7.95 7.50
C LEU A 47 -8.26 -9.27 7.14
N VAL A 48 -8.25 -10.26 8.04
CA VAL A 48 -8.94 -11.55 7.83
C VAL A 48 -10.44 -11.35 7.72
N VAL A 49 -11.05 -10.59 8.63
CA VAL A 49 -12.49 -10.28 8.59
C VAL A 49 -12.84 -9.50 7.32
N GLN A 50 -12.04 -8.51 6.95
CA GLN A 50 -12.25 -7.70 5.75
C GLN A 50 -12.20 -8.53 4.47
N ASN A 51 -11.24 -9.47 4.36
CA ASN A 51 -11.16 -10.39 3.24
C ASN A 51 -12.34 -11.37 3.20
N ALA A 52 -12.72 -11.94 4.35
CA ALA A 52 -13.87 -12.84 4.43
C ALA A 52 -15.17 -12.14 4.00
N MET A 53 -15.37 -10.88 4.43
CA MET A 53 -16.51 -10.07 4.00
C MET A 53 -16.46 -9.75 2.50
N GLY A 54 -15.30 -9.36 1.98
CA GLY A 54 -15.12 -9.07 0.55
C GLY A 54 -15.43 -10.28 -0.33
N ILE A 55 -14.84 -11.43 0.00
CA ILE A 55 -15.09 -12.69 -0.71
C ILE A 55 -16.57 -13.09 -0.60
N GLY A 56 -17.15 -13.01 0.60
CA GLY A 56 -18.55 -13.35 0.83
C GLY A 56 -19.51 -12.50 0.02
N LEU A 57 -19.28 -11.18 -0.03
CA LEU A 57 -20.08 -10.26 -0.85
C LEU A 57 -19.90 -10.51 -2.35
N ALA A 58 -18.68 -10.68 -2.82
CA ALA A 58 -18.41 -10.98 -4.23
C ALA A 58 -19.13 -12.27 -4.65
N THR A 59 -19.02 -13.34 -3.86
CA THR A 59 -19.67 -14.61 -4.12
C THR A 59 -21.20 -14.49 -4.09
N ALA A 60 -21.76 -13.76 -3.13
CA ALA A 60 -23.21 -13.53 -3.03
C ALA A 60 -23.76 -12.74 -4.22
N LEU A 61 -22.96 -11.87 -4.83
CA LEU A 61 -23.30 -11.09 -6.02
C LEU A 61 -23.02 -11.87 -7.33
N GLY A 62 -22.46 -13.08 -7.25
CA GLY A 62 -22.09 -13.89 -8.42
C GLY A 62 -20.86 -13.36 -9.16
N LEU A 63 -20.00 -12.60 -8.45
CA LEU A 63 -18.73 -12.09 -8.95
C LEU A 63 -17.58 -13.04 -8.58
N ASP A 64 -16.44 -12.88 -9.26
CA ASP A 64 -15.24 -13.64 -8.92
C ASP A 64 -14.78 -13.33 -7.48
N PRO A 65 -14.49 -14.33 -6.63
CA PRO A 65 -13.97 -14.13 -5.27
C PRO A 65 -12.69 -13.26 -5.20
N LEU A 66 -11.85 -13.29 -6.24
CA LEU A 66 -10.65 -12.44 -6.32
C LEU A 66 -10.99 -10.94 -6.38
N MET A 67 -12.14 -10.58 -6.98
CA MET A 67 -12.63 -9.20 -6.92
C MET A 67 -12.95 -8.80 -5.48
N GLY A 68 -13.45 -9.72 -4.66
CA GLY A 68 -13.71 -9.50 -3.24
C GLY A 68 -12.45 -9.25 -2.43
N LEU A 69 -11.34 -9.95 -2.73
CA LEU A 69 -10.04 -9.67 -2.14
C LEU A 69 -9.51 -8.30 -2.55
N LEU A 70 -9.64 -7.97 -3.83
CA LEU A 70 -9.15 -6.72 -4.39
C LEU A 70 -9.88 -5.51 -3.80
N THR A 71 -11.20 -5.57 -3.69
CA THR A 71 -12.04 -4.53 -3.06
C THR A 71 -12.06 -4.61 -1.54
N GLY A 72 -11.47 -5.65 -0.96
CA GLY A 72 -11.29 -5.86 0.48
C GLY A 72 -10.00 -5.22 1.01
N SER A 73 -9.17 -6.04 1.67
CA SER A 73 -7.97 -5.54 2.36
C SER A 73 -6.91 -4.97 1.41
N ILE A 74 -6.81 -5.48 0.19
CA ILE A 74 -5.79 -5.06 -0.78
C ILE A 74 -5.87 -3.55 -1.04
N THR A 75 -7.07 -3.03 -1.24
CA THR A 75 -7.28 -1.60 -1.56
C THR A 75 -7.66 -0.78 -0.34
N LEU A 76 -8.52 -1.29 0.54
CA LEU A 76 -9.01 -0.51 1.68
C LEU A 76 -7.96 -0.34 2.79
N ALA A 77 -7.11 -1.34 3.01
CA ALA A 77 -6.00 -1.26 3.95
C ALA A 77 -4.67 -0.90 3.28
N GLY A 78 -4.41 -1.45 2.10
CA GLY A 78 -3.15 -1.24 1.37
C GLY A 78 -3.15 0.00 0.47
N GLY A 79 -4.31 0.55 0.11
CA GLY A 79 -4.45 1.76 -0.69
C GLY A 79 -4.15 1.56 -2.19
N HIS A 80 -3.93 2.70 -2.89
CA HIS A 80 -3.74 2.71 -4.34
C HIS A 80 -2.50 1.94 -4.81
N GLY A 81 -1.38 2.01 -4.06
CA GLY A 81 -0.13 1.34 -4.44
C GLY A 81 -0.28 -0.17 -4.49
N THR A 82 -0.79 -0.78 -3.41
CA THR A 82 -1.07 -2.21 -3.31
C THR A 82 -2.19 -2.62 -4.26
N GLY A 83 -3.22 -1.79 -4.40
CA GLY A 83 -4.32 -2.02 -5.33
C GLY A 83 -3.85 -2.13 -6.76
N ALA A 84 -3.00 -1.22 -7.21
CA ALA A 84 -2.43 -1.27 -8.56
C ALA A 84 -1.52 -2.49 -8.78
N ALA A 85 -0.67 -2.82 -7.79
CA ALA A 85 0.25 -3.94 -7.88
C ALA A 85 -0.50 -5.28 -7.98
N TRP A 86 -1.49 -5.51 -7.11
CA TRP A 86 -2.31 -6.71 -7.15
C TRP A 86 -3.30 -6.71 -8.31
N GLY A 87 -3.84 -5.55 -8.70
CA GLY A 87 -4.70 -5.42 -9.87
C GLY A 87 -3.99 -5.88 -11.14
N ALA A 88 -2.74 -5.44 -11.37
CA ALA A 88 -1.92 -5.91 -12.46
C ALA A 88 -1.67 -7.43 -12.37
N THR A 89 -1.29 -7.94 -11.19
CA THR A 89 -1.06 -9.36 -10.97
C THR A 89 -2.31 -10.20 -11.25
N PHE A 90 -3.49 -9.75 -10.82
CA PHE A 90 -4.74 -10.47 -11.06
C PHE A 90 -5.18 -10.44 -12.51
N SER A 91 -4.91 -9.34 -13.21
CA SER A 91 -5.16 -9.23 -14.64
C SER A 91 -4.26 -10.16 -15.45
N GLU A 92 -2.96 -10.16 -15.17
CA GLU A 92 -1.97 -10.93 -15.92
C GLU A 92 -2.00 -12.43 -15.61
N LYS A 93 -2.10 -12.80 -14.32
CA LYS A 93 -1.96 -14.19 -13.89
C LYS A 93 -3.28 -14.95 -13.86
N TYR A 94 -4.39 -14.27 -13.54
CA TYR A 94 -5.71 -14.89 -13.40
C TYR A 94 -6.71 -14.44 -14.47
N GLY A 95 -6.28 -13.59 -15.42
CA GLY A 95 -7.12 -13.12 -16.51
C GLY A 95 -8.31 -12.27 -16.08
N LEU A 96 -8.24 -11.65 -14.90
CA LEU A 96 -9.31 -10.83 -14.37
C LEU A 96 -9.34 -9.48 -15.10
N ALA A 97 -10.16 -9.39 -16.13
CA ALA A 97 -10.36 -8.14 -16.85
C ALA A 97 -10.81 -7.03 -15.90
N SER A 98 -10.31 -5.81 -16.09
CA SER A 98 -10.65 -4.63 -15.27
C SER A 98 -10.23 -4.71 -13.78
N ALA A 99 -9.34 -5.62 -13.41
CA ALA A 99 -8.86 -5.71 -12.02
C ALA A 99 -8.16 -4.42 -11.57
N SER A 100 -7.35 -3.80 -12.44
CA SER A 100 -6.65 -2.55 -12.13
C SER A 100 -7.61 -1.38 -11.94
N GLU A 101 -8.63 -1.27 -12.79
CA GLU A 101 -9.67 -0.25 -12.72
C GLU A 101 -10.50 -0.40 -11.44
N LEU A 102 -10.91 -1.62 -11.12
CA LEU A 102 -11.65 -1.95 -9.91
C LEU A 102 -10.83 -1.63 -8.66
N ALA A 103 -9.53 -1.96 -8.66
CA ALA A 103 -8.63 -1.65 -7.55
C ALA A 103 -8.52 -0.16 -7.32
N MET A 104 -8.32 0.63 -8.38
CA MET A 104 -8.19 2.10 -8.26
C MET A 104 -9.49 2.75 -7.79
N ALA A 105 -10.63 2.33 -8.34
CA ALA A 105 -11.94 2.82 -7.91
C ALA A 105 -12.21 2.49 -6.44
N SER A 106 -11.95 1.25 -6.02
CA SER A 106 -12.15 0.81 -4.64
C SER A 106 -11.23 1.54 -3.66
N ALA A 107 -9.94 1.72 -3.99
CA ALA A 107 -9.00 2.47 -3.16
C ALA A 107 -9.44 3.93 -2.98
N THR A 108 -9.87 4.59 -4.06
CA THR A 108 -10.37 5.98 -4.02
C THR A 108 -11.63 6.08 -3.15
N PHE A 109 -12.58 5.18 -3.36
CA PHE A 109 -13.81 5.13 -2.59
C PHE A 109 -13.54 4.89 -1.10
N GLY A 110 -12.65 3.93 -0.79
CA GLY A 110 -12.21 3.63 0.57
C GLY A 110 -11.55 4.82 1.26
N LEU A 111 -10.70 5.57 0.54
CA LEU A 111 -10.05 6.77 1.06
C LEU A 111 -11.06 7.86 1.40
N VAL A 112 -12.01 8.12 0.50
CA VAL A 112 -13.07 9.14 0.70
C VAL A 112 -13.96 8.76 1.88
N LEU A 113 -14.48 7.53 1.91
CA LEU A 113 -15.32 7.05 3.01
C LEU A 113 -14.56 6.99 4.33
N GLY A 114 -13.32 6.51 4.31
CA GLY A 114 -12.46 6.47 5.49
C GLY A 114 -12.22 7.87 6.07
N GLY A 115 -12.00 8.87 5.22
CA GLY A 115 -11.90 10.27 5.63
C GLY A 115 -13.19 10.83 6.23
N LEU A 116 -14.32 10.54 5.61
CA LEU A 116 -15.63 11.02 6.08
C LEU A 116 -16.05 10.38 7.41
N ILE A 117 -15.82 9.09 7.59
CA ILE A 117 -16.22 8.33 8.78
C ILE A 117 -15.18 8.46 9.90
N GLY A 118 -13.89 8.48 9.55
CA GLY A 118 -12.79 8.48 10.50
C GLY A 118 -12.79 9.66 11.44
N GLY A 119 -13.10 10.86 10.95
CA GLY A 119 -13.19 12.08 11.76
C GLY A 119 -14.24 11.99 12.88
N PRO A 120 -15.50 11.70 12.58
CA PRO A 120 -16.55 11.52 13.60
C PRO A 120 -16.23 10.40 14.60
N VAL A 121 -15.73 9.24 14.13
CA VAL A 121 -15.35 8.11 14.98
C VAL A 121 -14.21 8.48 15.91
N ALA A 122 -13.16 9.14 15.40
CA ALA A 122 -12.06 9.60 16.24
C ALA A 122 -12.53 10.55 17.33
N ARG A 123 -13.41 11.51 17.02
CA ARG A 123 -13.99 12.43 18.02
C ARG A 123 -14.78 11.68 19.10
N LEU A 124 -15.54 10.63 18.71
CA LEU A 124 -16.29 9.80 19.65
C LEU A 124 -15.36 9.03 20.59
N LEU A 125 -14.29 8.46 20.04
CA LEU A 125 -13.31 7.68 20.80
C LEU A 125 -12.50 8.56 21.76
N ILE A 126 -12.06 9.74 21.32
CA ILE A 126 -11.30 10.69 22.16
C ILE A 126 -12.12 11.11 23.39
N LYS A 127 -13.46 11.28 23.26
CA LYS A 127 -14.32 11.60 24.39
C LYS A 127 -14.40 10.48 25.43
N ARG A 128 -14.12 9.24 25.07
CA ARG A 128 -14.15 8.06 25.96
C ARG A 128 -12.80 7.75 26.59
N VAL A 129 -11.71 8.24 25.99
CA VAL A 129 -10.37 8.11 26.55
C VAL A 129 -10.15 9.28 27.50
N GLN A 130 -10.11 9.03 28.81
CA GLN A 130 -9.60 10.01 29.75
C GLN A 130 -8.13 10.21 29.41
N ALA A 131 -7.82 11.35 28.79
CA ALA A 131 -6.45 11.72 28.57
C ALA A 131 -5.78 11.83 29.96
N PRO A 132 -4.67 11.15 30.24
CA PRO A 132 -3.88 11.48 31.41
C PRO A 132 -3.57 12.98 31.31
N CYS A 133 -3.81 13.73 32.41
CA CYS A 133 -3.41 15.13 32.51
C CYS A 133 -1.91 15.21 32.22
N LEU A 134 -1.56 15.43 30.98
CA LEU A 134 -0.19 15.82 30.61
C LEU A 134 -0.08 17.26 31.06
N GLU A 135 0.82 17.48 32.00
CA GLU A 135 1.27 18.80 32.43
C GLU A 135 1.34 19.74 31.23
N GLN A 136 0.83 20.95 31.46
CA GLN A 136 0.81 22.05 30.52
C GLN A 136 2.25 22.40 30.08
N ASP A 137 2.75 21.74 29.06
CA ASP A 137 3.92 22.16 28.34
C ASP A 137 3.63 22.18 26.84
N LYS A 138 3.45 23.41 26.37
CA LYS A 138 3.45 23.90 24.98
C LYS A 138 2.50 23.21 23.99
N PRO A 139 1.80 23.94 23.14
CA PRO A 139 0.93 23.36 22.12
C PRO A 139 1.75 22.46 21.22
N ARG A 140 1.69 21.14 21.49
CA ARG A 140 2.22 20.14 20.58
C ARG A 140 1.28 20.12 19.38
N LEU A 141 1.70 20.69 18.28
CA LEU A 141 1.11 20.49 16.98
C LEU A 141 0.92 18.96 16.77
N PRO A 142 -0.19 18.52 16.15
CA PRO A 142 -0.39 17.11 15.87
C PRO A 142 0.85 16.54 15.21
N LYS A 143 1.40 15.46 15.76
CA LYS A 143 2.57 14.75 15.24
C LYS A 143 2.38 14.14 13.83
N GLY A 144 1.34 14.53 13.13
CA GLY A 144 1.09 14.19 11.73
C GLY A 144 1.83 15.08 10.73
N PHE A 145 2.38 16.21 11.20
CA PHE A 145 3.34 16.97 10.43
C PHE A 145 4.70 16.69 11.07
N GLU A 146 5.51 15.86 10.46
CA GLU A 146 6.91 15.72 10.80
C GLU A 146 7.52 17.13 10.77
N GLN A 147 7.82 17.69 11.95
CA GLN A 147 8.69 18.85 11.99
C GLN A 147 10.00 18.37 11.38
N PRO A 148 10.47 18.98 10.29
CA PRO A 148 11.76 18.61 9.74
C PRO A 148 12.78 18.79 10.87
N ASN A 149 13.41 17.67 11.23
CA ASN A 149 14.51 17.70 12.19
C ASN A 149 15.50 18.73 11.65
N LYS A 150 15.66 19.88 12.34
CA LYS A 150 16.44 21.03 11.87
C LYS A 150 17.92 20.71 11.71
N GLU A 151 18.35 19.52 12.13
CA GLU A 151 19.77 19.20 12.27
C GLU A 151 20.41 18.58 11.03
N ARG A 152 19.63 18.17 10.01
CA ARG A 152 20.23 17.62 8.78
C ARG A 152 19.44 17.98 7.53
N SER A 153 20.07 18.72 6.64
CA SER A 153 19.56 18.94 5.28
C SER A 153 19.83 17.70 4.41
N ILE A 154 18.88 17.37 3.52
CA ILE A 154 19.09 16.35 2.49
C ILE A 154 20.23 16.86 1.60
N THR A 155 21.27 16.05 1.44
CA THR A 155 22.41 16.37 0.57
C THR A 155 22.28 15.58 -0.74
N PRO A 156 22.83 16.08 -1.85
CA PRO A 156 22.85 15.31 -3.10
C PRO A 156 23.50 13.94 -2.93
N PHE A 157 24.48 13.83 -2.04
CA PHE A 157 25.20 12.59 -1.78
C PHE A 157 24.30 11.56 -1.08
N SER A 158 23.63 11.94 0.03
CA SER A 158 22.69 11.04 0.74
C SER A 158 21.52 10.61 -0.13
N PHE A 159 21.10 11.48 -1.07
CA PHE A 159 20.05 11.15 -2.02
C PHE A 159 20.50 10.09 -3.03
N ILE A 160 21.73 10.23 -3.57
CA ILE A 160 22.33 9.24 -4.49
C ILE A 160 22.55 7.89 -3.79
N GLU A 161 23.03 7.91 -2.53
CA GLU A 161 23.17 6.68 -1.74
C GLU A 161 21.85 5.96 -1.55
N THR A 162 20.78 6.69 -1.25
CA THR A 162 19.44 6.10 -1.12
C THR A 162 18.92 5.53 -2.44
N LEU A 163 19.16 6.22 -3.57
CA LEU A 163 18.86 5.69 -4.90
C LEU A 163 19.62 4.39 -5.18
N ALA A 164 20.89 4.32 -4.80
CA ALA A 164 21.68 3.11 -4.94
C ALA A 164 21.10 1.95 -4.10
N LEU A 165 20.66 2.22 -2.86
CA LEU A 165 20.00 1.20 -2.02
C LEU A 165 18.68 0.72 -2.64
N ILE A 166 17.89 1.62 -3.21
CA ILE A 166 16.67 1.25 -3.95
C ILE A 166 17.03 0.36 -5.14
N ALA A 167 18.02 0.75 -5.95
CA ALA A 167 18.46 -0.03 -7.12
C ALA A 167 18.95 -1.44 -6.72
N VAL A 168 19.72 -1.55 -5.63
CA VAL A 168 20.15 -2.84 -5.09
C VAL A 168 18.94 -3.67 -4.62
N SER A 169 17.96 -3.06 -3.97
CA SER A 169 16.73 -3.73 -3.54
C SER A 169 15.91 -4.25 -4.73
N LEU A 170 15.81 -3.46 -5.81
CA LEU A 170 15.14 -3.85 -7.05
C LEU A 170 15.83 -5.06 -7.70
N MET A 171 17.15 -4.98 -7.86
CA MET A 171 17.94 -6.04 -8.48
C MET A 171 17.84 -7.34 -7.65
N ALA A 172 18.08 -7.26 -6.35
CA ALA A 172 18.03 -8.43 -5.46
C ALA A 172 16.62 -9.02 -5.38
N GLY A 173 15.57 -8.18 -5.34
CA GLY A 173 14.18 -8.61 -5.36
C GLY A 173 13.76 -9.28 -6.65
N SER A 174 14.24 -8.78 -7.79
CA SER A 174 14.01 -9.40 -9.10
C SER A 174 14.70 -10.77 -9.22
N LEU A 175 15.93 -10.87 -8.73
CA LEU A 175 16.66 -12.15 -8.66
C LEU A 175 15.93 -13.16 -7.77
N LEU A 176 15.49 -12.72 -6.58
CA LEU A 176 14.72 -13.57 -5.66
C LEU A 176 13.40 -14.04 -6.31
N ASN A 177 12.69 -13.15 -6.97
CA ASN A 177 11.47 -13.51 -7.70
C ASN A 177 11.74 -14.57 -8.76
N GLY A 178 12.80 -14.41 -9.56
CA GLY A 178 13.17 -15.40 -10.58
C GLY A 178 13.47 -16.78 -10.00
N GLN A 179 14.03 -16.88 -8.79
CA GLN A 179 14.29 -18.16 -8.12
C GLN A 179 13.03 -18.77 -7.50
N LEU A 180 12.03 -17.96 -7.14
CA LEU A 180 10.77 -18.43 -6.57
C LEU A 180 9.75 -18.83 -7.63
N GLN A 181 9.93 -18.45 -8.90
CA GLN A 181 9.04 -18.84 -9.99
C GLN A 181 8.97 -20.36 -10.13
N GLY A 182 7.75 -20.88 -10.24
CA GLY A 182 7.49 -22.31 -10.33
C GLY A 182 7.62 -23.09 -9.03
N THR A 183 7.87 -22.42 -7.90
CA THR A 183 7.84 -23.03 -6.57
C THR A 183 6.46 -22.84 -5.90
N ALA A 184 6.21 -23.60 -4.81
CA ALA A 184 4.98 -23.43 -4.02
C ALA A 184 4.88 -22.05 -3.32
N PHE A 185 5.95 -21.28 -3.27
CA PHE A 185 6.05 -19.95 -2.65
C PHE A 185 6.27 -18.84 -3.68
N GLU A 186 5.64 -18.96 -4.83
CA GLU A 186 5.72 -17.92 -5.86
C GLU A 186 5.08 -16.61 -5.37
N LEU A 187 5.91 -15.57 -5.21
CA LEU A 187 5.51 -14.25 -4.75
C LEU A 187 5.60 -13.24 -5.90
N PRO A 188 4.70 -12.24 -5.96
CA PRO A 188 4.84 -11.14 -6.91
C PRO A 188 6.17 -10.39 -6.73
N THR A 189 6.72 -9.85 -7.82
CA THR A 189 8.02 -9.18 -7.83
C THR A 189 8.10 -8.03 -6.81
N PHE A 190 7.03 -7.24 -6.68
CA PHE A 190 7.02 -6.12 -5.72
C PHE A 190 7.13 -6.58 -4.25
N VAL A 191 6.60 -7.76 -3.92
CA VAL A 191 6.74 -8.35 -2.58
C VAL A 191 8.19 -8.77 -2.33
N CYS A 192 8.83 -9.41 -3.32
CA CYS A 192 10.23 -9.79 -3.23
C CYS A 192 11.14 -8.56 -3.06
N VAL A 193 10.87 -7.48 -3.80
CA VAL A 193 11.61 -6.21 -3.69
C VAL A 193 11.45 -5.59 -2.30
N LEU A 194 10.22 -5.56 -1.77
CA LEU A 194 9.94 -5.09 -0.41
C LEU A 194 10.74 -5.91 0.62
N PHE A 195 10.72 -7.25 0.53
CA PHE A 195 11.48 -8.11 1.42
C PHE A 195 12.98 -7.85 1.35
N MET A 196 13.53 -7.68 0.15
CA MET A 196 14.94 -7.35 -0.02
C MET A 196 15.30 -5.99 0.57
N GLY A 197 14.40 -5.01 0.49
CA GLY A 197 14.55 -3.73 1.18
C GLY A 197 14.62 -3.89 2.70
N VAL A 198 13.74 -4.72 3.28
CA VAL A 198 13.76 -5.05 4.73
C VAL A 198 15.07 -5.73 5.13
N VAL A 199 15.52 -6.72 4.35
CA VAL A 199 16.78 -7.42 4.59
C VAL A 199 17.96 -6.47 4.51
N LEU A 200 17.99 -5.61 3.49
CA LEU A 200 19.07 -4.65 3.29
C LEU A 200 19.14 -3.63 4.44
N ARG A 201 17.99 -3.06 4.84
CA ARG A 201 17.90 -2.10 5.97
C ARG A 201 18.46 -2.72 7.25
N ASN A 202 17.94 -3.87 7.62
CA ASN A 202 18.28 -4.48 8.91
C ASN A 202 19.67 -5.15 8.87
N GLY A 203 20.07 -5.71 7.73
CA GLY A 203 21.41 -6.28 7.54
C GLY A 203 22.52 -5.24 7.64
N LEU A 204 22.37 -4.10 6.94
CA LEU A 204 23.33 -2.99 7.01
C LEU A 204 23.43 -2.41 8.43
N SER A 205 22.28 -2.27 9.10
CA SER A 205 22.24 -1.77 10.48
C SER A 205 22.88 -2.76 11.47
N ALA A 206 22.62 -4.05 11.33
CA ALA A 206 23.19 -5.10 12.19
C ALA A 206 24.71 -5.22 12.04
N LEU A 207 25.22 -5.05 10.82
CA LEU A 207 26.67 -5.08 10.53
C LEU A 207 27.37 -3.76 10.90
N GLY A 208 26.62 -2.71 11.28
CA GLY A 208 27.17 -1.38 11.57
C GLY A 208 27.80 -0.68 10.36
N LEU A 209 27.52 -1.18 9.14
CA LEU A 209 28.14 -0.70 7.92
C LEU A 209 27.53 0.62 7.43
N TYR A 210 26.21 0.79 7.60
CA TYR A 210 25.49 1.94 7.06
C TYR A 210 24.17 2.19 7.80
N GLN A 211 23.84 3.47 8.02
CA GLN A 211 22.54 3.89 8.52
C GLN A 211 21.71 4.44 7.37
N VAL A 212 20.60 3.78 7.09
CA VAL A 212 19.66 4.24 6.06
C VAL A 212 18.95 5.50 6.54
N PHE A 213 18.88 6.50 5.69
CA PHE A 213 18.29 7.79 5.99
C PHE A 213 16.79 7.77 5.71
N GLU A 214 15.98 7.75 6.75
CA GLU A 214 14.51 7.63 6.66
C GLU A 214 13.88 8.79 5.87
N ARG A 215 14.45 9.98 5.94
CA ARG A 215 13.92 11.15 5.27
C ARG A 215 14.08 11.06 3.75
N GLU A 216 15.25 10.69 3.27
CA GLU A 216 15.55 10.49 1.86
C GLU A 216 14.73 9.34 1.29
N VAL A 217 14.61 8.23 2.03
CA VAL A 217 13.76 7.10 1.67
C VAL A 217 12.30 7.52 1.55
N SER A 218 11.78 8.30 2.50
CA SER A 218 10.41 8.79 2.48
C SER A 218 10.14 9.73 1.30
N VAL A 219 11.05 10.65 0.99
CA VAL A 219 10.93 11.56 -0.15
C VAL A 219 10.91 10.78 -1.46
N LEU A 220 11.86 9.86 -1.66
CA LEU A 220 11.92 9.03 -2.87
C LEU A 220 10.71 8.11 -3.00
N GLY A 221 10.23 7.55 -1.89
CA GLY A 221 9.02 6.74 -1.87
C GLY A 221 7.79 7.51 -2.30
N ASN A 222 7.59 8.72 -1.75
CA ASN A 222 6.46 9.57 -2.10
C ASN A 222 6.52 10.05 -3.56
N VAL A 223 7.69 10.39 -4.06
CA VAL A 223 7.88 10.77 -5.47
C VAL A 223 7.59 9.59 -6.38
N SER A 224 8.15 8.41 -6.09
CA SER A 224 7.91 7.18 -6.87
C SER A 224 6.43 6.81 -6.88
N LEU A 225 5.75 6.86 -5.74
CA LEU A 225 4.32 6.59 -5.63
C LEU A 225 3.50 7.60 -6.44
N SER A 226 3.79 8.89 -6.30
CA SER A 226 3.02 9.95 -6.99
C SER A 226 3.14 9.85 -8.51
N LEU A 227 4.35 9.62 -9.01
CA LEU A 227 4.58 9.43 -10.45
C LEU A 227 3.96 8.13 -10.96
N PHE A 228 4.12 7.04 -10.20
CA PHE A 228 3.47 5.77 -10.52
C PHE A 228 1.95 5.91 -10.62
N LEU A 229 1.32 6.54 -9.61
CA LEU A 229 -0.12 6.74 -9.61
C LEU A 229 -0.58 7.67 -10.74
N ALA A 230 0.16 8.72 -11.05
CA ALA A 230 -0.16 9.59 -12.16
C ALA A 230 -0.19 8.81 -13.49
N ILE A 231 0.84 8.00 -13.77
CA ILE A 231 0.89 7.18 -14.98
C ILE A 231 -0.22 6.12 -14.97
N ALA A 232 -0.43 5.43 -13.85
CA ALA A 232 -1.45 4.41 -13.71
C ALA A 232 -2.86 4.98 -13.93
N LEU A 233 -3.20 6.12 -13.31
CA LEU A 233 -4.51 6.75 -13.46
C LEU A 233 -4.74 7.28 -14.88
N MET A 234 -3.71 7.80 -15.54
CA MET A 234 -3.80 8.25 -16.95
C MET A 234 -4.01 7.09 -17.94
N SER A 235 -3.57 5.89 -17.60
CA SER A 235 -3.72 4.70 -18.42
C SER A 235 -5.02 3.94 -18.19
N LEU A 236 -5.82 4.28 -17.14
CA LEU A 236 -7.08 3.62 -16.84
C LEU A 236 -8.13 3.82 -17.93
N LYS A 237 -8.78 2.74 -18.30
CA LYS A 237 -9.91 2.74 -19.23
C LYS A 237 -11.22 2.86 -18.45
N LEU A 238 -11.61 4.09 -18.15
CA LEU A 238 -12.80 4.38 -17.34
C LEU A 238 -14.11 3.82 -17.92
N TRP A 239 -14.17 3.60 -19.26
CA TRP A 239 -15.32 2.97 -19.90
C TRP A 239 -15.46 1.48 -19.55
N ASP A 240 -14.39 0.78 -19.19
CA ASP A 240 -14.45 -0.61 -18.74
C ASP A 240 -15.10 -0.71 -17.36
N LEU A 241 -14.88 0.29 -16.48
CA LEU A 241 -15.61 0.41 -15.21
C LEU A 241 -17.11 0.66 -15.43
N ALA A 242 -17.46 1.52 -16.37
CA ALA A 242 -18.86 1.79 -16.70
C ALA A 242 -19.54 0.51 -17.26
N ALA A 243 -18.84 -0.27 -18.08
CA ALA A 243 -19.32 -1.53 -18.60
C ALA A 243 -19.55 -2.60 -17.51
N LEU A 244 -18.76 -2.58 -16.42
CA LEU A 244 -18.97 -3.47 -15.26
C LEU A 244 -20.11 -2.98 -14.35
N ALA A 245 -20.30 -1.68 -14.21
CA ALA A 245 -21.36 -1.09 -13.38
C ALA A 245 -22.75 -1.30 -13.99
N LEU A 246 -22.88 -1.17 -15.31
CA LEU A 246 -24.15 -1.29 -16.04
C LEU A 246 -24.87 -2.64 -15.81
N PRO A 247 -24.25 -3.81 -15.95
CA PRO A 247 -24.90 -5.10 -15.70
C PRO A 247 -25.34 -5.28 -14.25
N ILE A 248 -24.59 -4.71 -13.29
CA ILE A 248 -24.92 -4.79 -11.86
C ILE A 248 -26.17 -3.95 -11.58
N PHE A 249 -26.26 -2.76 -12.16
CA PHE A 249 -27.46 -1.90 -12.05
C PHE A 249 -28.68 -2.55 -12.74
N ILE A 250 -28.55 -3.07 -13.94
CA ILE A 250 -29.66 -3.69 -14.70
C ILE A 250 -30.15 -4.94 -13.97
N ARG A 251 -29.25 -5.80 -13.48
CA ARG A 251 -29.63 -7.01 -12.72
C ARG A 251 -30.28 -6.69 -11.37
N SER A 252 -29.97 -5.53 -10.76
CA SER A 252 -30.67 -5.10 -9.55
C SER A 252 -32.08 -4.59 -9.82
N GLU A 253 -32.35 -4.06 -11.02
CA GLU A 253 -33.68 -3.63 -11.44
C GLU A 253 -34.57 -4.81 -11.80
N GLU A 254 -34.05 -5.82 -12.53
CA GLU A 254 -34.83 -7.03 -12.89
C GLU A 254 -35.29 -7.82 -11.66
N ARG A 255 -34.55 -7.79 -10.54
CA ARG A 255 -34.99 -8.39 -9.26
C ARG A 255 -36.04 -7.58 -8.50
N ARG A 256 -36.31 -6.33 -8.90
CA ARG A 256 -37.37 -5.48 -8.29
C ARG A 256 -38.69 -5.56 -9.00
N VAL A 257 -38.75 -6.18 -10.17
CA VAL A 257 -39.93 -6.25 -11.02
C VAL A 257 -40.52 -7.69 -11.11
N GLY A 258 -39.92 -8.67 -10.40
CA GLY A 258 -40.38 -10.05 -10.29
C GLY A 258 -41.04 -10.36 -8.95
#